data_0b83fc915aeb7f43b6c070f863fcb4e4
#
_entry.id   0b83fc915aeb7f43b6c070f863fcb4e4
#
_cell.length_a   1.000
_cell.length_b   1.000
_cell.length_c   1.000
_cell.angle_alpha   90.00
_cell.angle_beta   90.00
_cell.angle_gamma   90.00
#
_symmetry.space_group_name_H-M   'P 1'
#
loop_
_entity.id
_entity.type
_entity.pdbx_description
1 polymer ?
#
loop_
_entity_poly.entity_id
_entity_poly.type
_entity_poly.pdbx_seq_one_letter_code
_entity_poly.pdbx_strand_id
1 'polypeptide(L)'
;MNKCILSLICISSFATAGEVHIYKDSDGSTILSGRESSKTDYQKVKAIKYEDALSRAWKPYCSKDAFTGSKKCSMNYQDVQVSLIDGKYGVYIGRNHFPRTQSAIRVDGNVPIYGHEGISKSPKIVIEQMKKGKTAYTRYQEWPYKYNQDGEADLTGFAESFNKMLEQYGEL
;
A
#
# COMPACT_ATOMS: atom_id res chain seq x y z
N MET A 1 -52.60 18.23 18.80
CA MET A 1 -51.71 18.06 17.63
C MET A 1 -50.26 17.85 18.16
N ASN A 2 -49.86 16.59 18.38
CA ASN A 2 -48.56 16.25 18.92
C ASN A 2 -47.59 15.99 17.72
N LYS A 3 -46.56 16.82 17.63
CA LYS A 3 -45.45 16.60 16.68
C LYS A 3 -44.44 15.64 17.33
N CYS A 4 -44.41 14.39 16.88
CA CYS A 4 -43.27 13.48 17.14
C CYS A 4 -42.06 13.92 16.32
N ILE A 5 -41.00 14.35 17.02
CA ILE A 5 -39.68 14.60 16.42
C ILE A 5 -38.96 13.25 16.44
N LEU A 6 -38.83 12.63 15.27
CA LEU A 6 -38.04 11.43 15.08
C LEU A 6 -36.55 11.83 15.02
N SER A 7 -35.82 11.62 16.11
CA SER A 7 -34.36 11.83 16.15
C SER A 7 -33.68 10.66 15.43
N LEU A 8 -33.10 10.93 14.26
CA LEU A 8 -32.29 9.98 13.51
C LEU A 8 -30.91 9.87 14.18
N ILE A 9 -30.72 8.82 14.98
CA ILE A 9 -29.40 8.50 15.54
C ILE A 9 -28.59 7.86 14.42
N CYS A 10 -27.66 8.63 13.80
CA CYS A 10 -26.61 8.09 12.96
C CYS A 10 -25.65 7.27 13.84
N ILE A 11 -25.80 5.95 13.83
CA ILE A 11 -24.81 5.05 14.39
C ILE A 11 -23.66 4.98 13.38
N SER A 12 -22.60 5.77 13.63
CA SER A 12 -21.32 5.61 12.94
C SER A 12 -20.72 4.28 13.38
N SER A 13 -20.84 3.26 12.55
CA SER A 13 -20.10 2.00 12.71
C SER A 13 -18.61 2.31 12.51
N PHE A 14 -17.88 2.46 13.61
CA PHE A 14 -16.42 2.40 13.57
C PHE A 14 -16.05 0.98 13.14
N ALA A 15 -15.44 0.86 11.96
CA ALA A 15 -14.77 -0.37 11.56
C ALA A 15 -13.60 -0.57 12.54
N THR A 16 -13.78 -1.44 13.51
CA THR A 16 -12.67 -1.88 14.36
C THR A 16 -11.72 -2.71 13.50
N ALA A 17 -10.46 -2.29 13.45
CA ALA A 17 -9.39 -3.06 12.85
C ALA A 17 -9.45 -4.50 13.36
N GLY A 18 -9.54 -5.46 12.45
CA GLY A 18 -9.63 -6.87 12.78
C GLY A 18 -8.30 -7.36 13.36
N GLU A 19 -8.36 -8.13 14.43
CA GLU A 19 -7.22 -8.80 15.01
C GLU A 19 -7.27 -10.30 14.66
N VAL A 20 -6.16 -10.85 14.17
CA VAL A 20 -6.02 -12.29 13.94
C VAL A 20 -5.25 -12.89 15.09
N HIS A 21 -5.90 -13.78 15.82
CA HIS A 21 -5.31 -14.52 16.93
C HIS A 21 -4.75 -15.85 16.42
N ILE A 22 -3.50 -16.14 16.78
CA ILE A 22 -2.80 -17.38 16.46
C ILE A 22 -2.75 -18.22 17.73
N TYR A 23 -3.26 -19.44 17.66
CA TYR A 23 -3.25 -20.41 18.74
C TYR A 23 -2.54 -21.69 18.32
N LYS A 24 -2.04 -22.44 19.30
CA LYS A 24 -1.67 -23.85 19.15
C LYS A 24 -2.63 -24.70 19.97
N ASP A 25 -3.10 -25.78 19.37
CA ASP A 25 -3.84 -26.81 20.11
C ASP A 25 -2.90 -27.78 20.82
N SER A 26 -3.48 -28.77 21.53
CA SER A 26 -2.74 -29.84 22.25
C SER A 26 -1.85 -30.67 21.35
N ASP A 27 -2.15 -30.75 20.05
CA ASP A 27 -1.42 -31.55 19.07
C ASP A 27 -0.33 -30.74 18.36
N GLY A 28 -0.18 -29.45 18.73
CA GLY A 28 0.77 -28.51 18.13
C GLY A 28 0.32 -27.91 16.81
N SER A 29 -0.90 -28.19 16.35
CA SER A 29 -1.46 -27.60 15.14
C SER A 29 -1.74 -26.09 15.31
N THR A 30 -1.52 -25.32 14.25
CA THR A 30 -1.75 -23.86 14.30
C THR A 30 -3.17 -23.53 13.87
N ILE A 31 -3.88 -22.81 14.73
CA ILE A 31 -5.24 -22.34 14.49
C ILE A 31 -5.23 -20.83 14.36
N LEU A 32 -5.87 -20.31 13.32
CA LEU A 32 -6.07 -18.88 13.10
C LEU A 32 -7.54 -18.53 13.37
N SER A 33 -7.78 -17.50 14.17
CA SER A 33 -9.12 -17.03 14.51
C SER A 33 -9.20 -15.51 14.44
N GLY A 34 -10.26 -14.99 13.83
CA GLY A 34 -10.58 -13.55 13.82
C GLY A 34 -11.24 -13.08 15.13
N ARG A 35 -11.42 -13.96 16.11
CA ARG A 35 -11.95 -13.65 17.44
C ARG A 35 -11.10 -14.32 18.50
N GLU A 36 -11.02 -13.72 19.66
CA GLU A 36 -10.37 -14.34 20.80
C GLU A 36 -11.12 -15.62 21.21
N SER A 37 -10.38 -16.73 21.34
CA SER A 37 -10.95 -18.02 21.74
C SER A 37 -10.97 -18.12 23.26
N SER A 38 -12.11 -18.53 23.82
CA SER A 38 -12.27 -18.85 25.23
C SER A 38 -12.01 -20.32 25.55
N LYS A 39 -11.58 -21.14 24.56
CA LYS A 39 -11.25 -22.55 24.79
C LYS A 39 -9.95 -22.69 25.58
N THR A 40 -9.99 -23.43 26.66
CA THR A 40 -8.86 -23.65 27.58
C THR A 40 -7.73 -24.49 26.99
N ASP A 41 -8.03 -25.27 25.94
CA ASP A 41 -7.07 -26.19 25.30
C ASP A 41 -6.18 -25.50 24.23
N TYR A 42 -6.42 -24.21 23.99
CA TYR A 42 -5.65 -23.44 23.01
C TYR A 42 -4.66 -22.51 23.69
N GLN A 43 -3.38 -22.67 23.37
CA GLN A 43 -2.35 -21.74 23.79
C GLN A 43 -2.25 -20.58 22.80
N LYS A 44 -2.58 -19.35 23.25
CA LYS A 44 -2.42 -18.12 22.46
C LYS A 44 -0.94 -17.86 22.24
N VAL A 45 -0.48 -17.96 20.99
CA VAL A 45 0.91 -17.75 20.61
C VAL A 45 1.15 -16.28 20.28
N LYS A 46 0.24 -15.66 19.50
CA LYS A 46 0.37 -14.29 19.04
C LYS A 46 -0.97 -13.74 18.60
N ALA A 47 -1.18 -12.43 18.80
CA ALA A 47 -2.22 -11.67 18.12
C ALA A 47 -1.54 -10.73 17.12
N ILE A 48 -2.03 -10.70 15.90
CA ILE A 48 -1.54 -9.82 14.83
C ILE A 48 -2.70 -8.88 14.48
N LYS A 49 -2.53 -7.59 14.70
CA LYS A 49 -3.48 -6.60 14.19
C LYS A 49 -3.40 -6.60 12.66
N TYR A 50 -4.55 -6.67 12.02
CA TYR A 50 -4.64 -6.69 10.56
C TYR A 50 -3.99 -5.45 9.91
N GLU A 51 -4.01 -4.31 10.60
CA GLU A 51 -3.31 -3.08 10.21
C GLU A 51 -1.80 -3.26 10.10
N ASP A 52 -1.18 -4.07 10.98
CA ASP A 52 0.26 -4.30 10.94
C ASP A 52 0.70 -5.15 9.73
N ALA A 53 -0.17 -6.00 9.21
CA ALA A 53 0.12 -6.79 8.02
C ALA A 53 0.02 -5.93 6.74
N LEU A 54 -0.93 -4.99 6.69
CA LEU A 54 -1.14 -4.09 5.56
C LEU A 54 -0.15 -2.92 5.57
N SER A 55 0.25 -2.44 6.76
CA SER A 55 1.26 -1.37 6.89
C SER A 55 2.67 -1.80 6.47
N ARG A 56 2.92 -3.11 6.33
CA ARG A 56 4.18 -3.63 5.81
C ARG A 56 4.29 -3.55 4.29
N ALA A 57 3.16 -3.46 3.58
CA ALA A 57 3.13 -3.43 2.13
C ALA A 57 3.85 -2.18 1.58
N TRP A 58 3.54 -1.00 2.10
CA TRP A 58 4.08 0.30 1.67
C TRP A 58 5.10 0.86 2.66
N LYS A 59 6.07 0.06 3.11
CA LYS A 59 7.06 0.52 4.11
C LYS A 59 8.02 1.54 3.50
N PRO A 60 8.10 2.78 4.03
CA PRO A 60 9.07 3.75 3.57
C PRO A 60 10.48 3.40 4.01
N TYR A 61 11.43 3.65 3.13
CA TYR A 61 12.86 3.60 3.38
C TYR A 61 13.48 4.92 2.96
N CYS A 62 14.16 5.60 3.88
CA CYS A 62 14.78 6.90 3.67
C CYS A 62 16.27 6.84 3.96
N SER A 63 17.04 7.55 3.18
CA SER A 63 18.49 7.68 3.37
C SER A 63 19.02 9.01 2.84
N LYS A 64 20.12 9.49 3.41
CA LYS A 64 20.88 10.60 2.90
C LYS A 64 22.24 10.06 2.43
N ASP A 65 22.59 10.39 1.22
CA ASP A 65 23.92 10.06 0.68
C ASP A 65 24.99 10.87 1.40
N ALA A 66 25.95 10.17 2.01
CA ALA A 66 26.99 10.82 2.82
C ALA A 66 27.99 11.65 1.98
N PHE A 67 28.13 11.34 0.70
CA PHE A 67 29.06 11.99 -0.20
C PHE A 67 28.46 13.21 -0.88
N THR A 68 27.25 13.07 -1.42
CA THR A 68 26.59 14.13 -2.19
C THR A 68 25.62 14.97 -1.36
N GLY A 69 25.20 14.47 -0.19
CA GLY A 69 24.14 15.07 0.62
C GLY A 69 22.73 14.86 0.07
N SER A 70 22.57 14.11 -1.05
CA SER A 70 21.29 13.82 -1.67
C SER A 70 20.37 13.07 -0.72
N LYS A 71 19.14 13.53 -0.60
CA LYS A 71 18.09 12.93 0.23
C LYS A 71 17.19 12.06 -0.63
N LYS A 72 17.00 10.82 -0.23
CA LYS A 72 16.14 9.87 -0.95
C LYS A 72 15.23 9.14 0.01
N CYS A 73 13.94 9.13 -0.28
CA CYS A 73 12.97 8.21 0.29
C CYS A 73 12.28 7.41 -0.81
N SER A 74 11.97 6.16 -0.54
CA SER A 74 11.17 5.34 -1.43
C SER A 74 10.32 4.35 -0.66
N MET A 75 9.20 3.97 -1.24
CA MET A 75 8.38 2.85 -0.80
C MET A 75 7.89 2.09 -2.02
N ASN A 76 7.77 0.79 -1.91
CA ASN A 76 7.36 -0.08 -3.00
C ASN A 76 6.45 -1.20 -2.52
N TYR A 77 5.53 -1.56 -3.37
CA TYR A 77 4.70 -2.74 -3.20
C TYR A 77 4.28 -3.30 -4.57
N GLN A 78 4.41 -4.62 -4.74
CA GLN A 78 4.21 -5.28 -6.03
C GLN A 78 5.05 -4.61 -7.13
N ASP A 79 4.41 -4.22 -8.22
CA ASP A 79 5.06 -3.60 -9.38
C ASP A 79 5.05 -2.06 -9.33
N VAL A 80 4.81 -1.45 -8.17
CA VAL A 80 4.78 0.02 -8.03
C VAL A 80 5.81 0.48 -7.01
N GLN A 81 6.65 1.41 -7.41
CA GLN A 81 7.55 2.14 -6.53
C GLN A 81 7.26 3.63 -6.58
N VAL A 82 7.15 4.25 -5.41
CA VAL A 82 7.07 5.69 -5.24
C VAL A 82 8.35 6.19 -4.61
N SER A 83 8.90 7.28 -5.11
CA SER A 83 10.15 7.89 -4.61
C SER A 83 10.04 9.40 -4.45
N LEU A 84 10.83 9.92 -3.52
CA LEU A 84 11.10 11.35 -3.34
C LEU A 84 12.60 11.52 -3.24
N ILE A 85 13.21 12.14 -4.26
CA ILE A 85 14.66 12.34 -4.37
C ILE A 85 14.91 13.83 -4.57
N ASP A 86 15.63 14.47 -3.66
CA ASP A 86 15.95 15.90 -3.70
C ASP A 86 14.73 16.79 -4.03
N GLY A 87 13.59 16.48 -3.35
CA GLY A 87 12.32 17.19 -3.52
C GLY A 87 11.53 16.83 -4.78
N LYS A 88 12.00 15.89 -5.61
CA LYS A 88 11.33 15.46 -6.85
C LYS A 88 10.65 14.12 -6.64
N TYR A 89 9.35 14.05 -6.92
CA TYR A 89 8.58 12.82 -6.90
C TYR A 89 8.83 11.98 -8.14
N GLY A 90 8.94 10.65 -7.95
CA GLY A 90 8.97 9.66 -9.00
C GLY A 90 7.95 8.55 -8.73
N VAL A 91 7.37 7.99 -9.80
CA VAL A 91 6.63 6.74 -9.76
C VAL A 91 7.20 5.84 -10.83
N TYR A 92 7.64 4.65 -10.40
CA TYR A 92 8.19 3.62 -11.27
C TYR A 92 7.27 2.40 -11.24
N ILE A 93 7.01 1.83 -12.43
CA ILE A 93 6.04 0.78 -12.66
C ILE A 93 6.75 -0.40 -13.28
N GLY A 94 6.65 -1.57 -12.65
CA GLY A 94 7.30 -2.79 -13.12
C GLY A 94 8.80 -2.86 -12.84
N ARG A 95 9.50 -3.69 -13.61
CA ARG A 95 10.95 -3.97 -13.48
C ARG A 95 11.52 -4.44 -14.80
N ASN A 96 12.85 -4.40 -14.95
CA ASN A 96 13.58 -4.96 -16.10
C ASN A 96 12.92 -4.65 -17.45
N HIS A 97 12.57 -3.39 -17.70
CA HIS A 97 11.80 -3.00 -18.87
C HIS A 97 12.47 -3.41 -20.18
N PHE A 98 11.65 -3.92 -21.09
CA PHE A 98 12.09 -4.05 -22.47
C PHE A 98 12.36 -2.65 -23.05
N PRO A 99 13.51 -2.42 -23.69
CA PRO A 99 13.90 -1.09 -24.17
C PRO A 99 12.87 -0.45 -25.10
N ARG A 100 12.65 0.85 -24.94
CA ARG A 100 11.73 1.69 -25.73
C ARG A 100 10.26 1.27 -25.63
N THR A 101 9.87 0.70 -24.49
CA THR A 101 8.46 0.30 -24.26
C THR A 101 7.70 1.31 -23.41
N GLN A 102 6.41 1.32 -23.61
CA GLN A 102 5.49 2.10 -22.80
C GLN A 102 5.05 1.28 -21.57
N SER A 103 4.96 1.94 -20.43
CA SER A 103 4.32 1.43 -19.23
C SER A 103 3.06 2.24 -18.92
N ALA A 104 2.16 1.70 -18.12
CA ALA A 104 0.95 2.37 -17.70
C ALA A 104 0.59 2.02 -16.27
N ILE A 105 0.01 2.97 -15.55
CA ILE A 105 -0.65 2.77 -14.26
C ILE A 105 -2.06 3.37 -14.31
N ARG A 106 -3.02 2.64 -13.75
CA ARG A 106 -4.40 3.09 -13.59
C ARG A 106 -4.86 2.80 -12.17
N VAL A 107 -5.32 3.81 -11.47
CA VAL A 107 -5.89 3.64 -10.13
C VAL A 107 -7.39 3.51 -10.25
N ASP A 108 -7.95 2.39 -9.76
CA ASP A 108 -9.37 2.05 -9.84
C ASP A 108 -9.95 2.22 -11.27
N GLY A 109 -11.02 2.98 -11.40
CA GLY A 109 -11.68 3.31 -12.67
C GLY A 109 -11.14 4.56 -13.39
N ASN A 110 -10.03 5.16 -12.94
CA ASN A 110 -9.48 6.36 -13.56
C ASN A 110 -8.88 6.06 -14.95
N VAL A 111 -8.60 7.13 -15.71
CA VAL A 111 -7.89 7.04 -16.98
C VAL A 111 -6.44 6.59 -16.74
N PRO A 112 -5.89 5.65 -17.54
CA PRO A 112 -4.51 5.22 -17.40
C PRO A 112 -3.52 6.37 -17.60
N ILE A 113 -2.50 6.43 -16.75
CA ILE A 113 -1.38 7.35 -16.85
C ILE A 113 -0.20 6.59 -17.40
N TYR A 114 0.34 7.07 -18.52
CA TYR A 114 1.42 6.41 -19.24
C TYR A 114 2.80 6.86 -18.76
N GLY A 115 3.77 5.97 -18.93
CA GLY A 115 5.18 6.18 -18.69
C GLY A 115 6.03 5.61 -19.81
N HIS A 116 7.33 5.75 -19.68
CA HIS A 116 8.32 5.18 -20.57
C HIS A 116 9.31 4.37 -19.74
N GLU A 117 9.51 3.09 -20.09
CA GLU A 117 10.39 2.18 -19.35
C GLU A 117 10.16 2.26 -17.82
N GLY A 118 8.90 2.19 -17.40
CA GLY A 118 8.46 2.26 -16.01
C GLY A 118 8.32 3.66 -15.42
N ILE A 119 8.96 4.66 -15.95
CA ILE A 119 8.95 6.01 -15.38
C ILE A 119 7.65 6.73 -15.78
N SER A 120 6.80 7.03 -14.81
CA SER A 120 5.57 7.77 -15.05
C SER A 120 5.83 9.22 -15.47
N LYS A 121 5.09 9.70 -16.47
CA LYS A 121 5.17 11.11 -16.93
C LYS A 121 4.51 12.09 -15.97
N SER A 122 3.63 11.62 -15.09
CA SER A 122 2.84 12.47 -14.19
C SER A 122 2.82 11.90 -12.76
N PRO A 123 3.97 11.78 -12.08
CA PRO A 123 4.08 11.10 -10.79
C PRO A 123 3.19 11.73 -9.71
N LYS A 124 3.05 13.04 -9.67
CA LYS A 124 2.19 13.71 -8.69
C LYS A 124 0.72 13.34 -8.84
N ILE A 125 0.21 13.26 -10.08
CA ILE A 125 -1.18 12.85 -10.33
C ILE A 125 -1.40 11.41 -9.92
N VAL A 126 -0.46 10.50 -10.23
CA VAL A 126 -0.52 9.10 -9.80
C VAL A 126 -0.59 9.01 -8.28
N ILE A 127 0.31 9.69 -7.57
CA ILE A 127 0.36 9.66 -6.11
C ILE A 127 -0.97 10.16 -5.50
N GLU A 128 -1.53 11.26 -6.01
CA GLU A 128 -2.82 11.77 -5.52
C GLU A 128 -3.99 10.81 -5.79
N GLN A 129 -3.98 10.09 -6.90
CA GLN A 129 -4.95 9.04 -7.16
C GLN A 129 -4.74 7.85 -6.21
N MET A 130 -3.49 7.40 -6.01
CA MET A 130 -3.17 6.30 -5.10
C MET A 130 -3.55 6.58 -3.65
N LYS A 131 -3.41 7.82 -3.18
CA LYS A 131 -3.83 8.23 -1.83
C LYS A 131 -5.32 8.09 -1.57
N LYS A 132 -6.15 8.12 -2.61
CA LYS A 132 -7.61 8.07 -2.54
C LYS A 132 -8.19 6.75 -3.07
N GLY A 133 -7.39 5.97 -3.79
CA GLY A 133 -7.80 4.75 -4.47
C GLY A 133 -7.67 3.51 -3.60
N LYS A 134 -8.16 2.41 -4.15
CA LYS A 134 -8.12 1.07 -3.54
C LYS A 134 -7.13 0.14 -4.23
N THR A 135 -7.04 0.21 -5.56
CA THR A 135 -6.20 -0.69 -6.36
C THR A 135 -5.49 0.07 -7.46
N ALA A 136 -4.20 -0.14 -7.60
CA ALA A 136 -3.42 0.32 -8.73
C ALA A 136 -3.16 -0.84 -9.69
N TYR A 137 -3.63 -0.72 -10.92
CA TYR A 137 -3.38 -1.65 -12.02
C TYR A 137 -2.18 -1.18 -12.80
N THR A 138 -1.24 -2.08 -13.09
CA THR A 138 -0.02 -1.79 -13.83
C THR A 138 0.04 -2.58 -15.13
N ARG A 139 0.70 -2.02 -16.15
CA ARG A 139 1.03 -2.70 -17.41
C ARG A 139 2.38 -2.26 -17.89
N TYR A 140 3.26 -3.23 -18.21
CA TYR A 140 4.60 -3.00 -18.75
C TYR A 140 5.08 -4.20 -19.55
N GLN A 141 6.23 -4.10 -20.21
CA GLN A 141 6.89 -5.21 -20.88
C GLN A 141 8.24 -5.46 -20.21
N GLU A 142 8.47 -6.69 -19.75
CA GLU A 142 9.70 -7.09 -19.05
C GLU A 142 10.66 -7.83 -20.01
N TRP A 143 11.92 -7.45 -19.98
CA TRP A 143 12.96 -8.15 -20.72
C TRP A 143 13.07 -9.62 -20.24
N PRO A 144 13.29 -10.61 -21.11
CA PRO A 144 13.54 -10.48 -22.57
C PRO A 144 12.27 -10.55 -23.44
N TYR A 145 11.08 -10.47 -22.85
CA TYR A 145 9.82 -10.74 -23.52
C TYR A 145 9.08 -9.46 -23.92
N LYS A 146 8.56 -9.45 -25.18
CA LYS A 146 7.80 -8.32 -25.73
C LYS A 146 6.28 -8.45 -25.53
N TYR A 147 5.83 -9.08 -24.47
CA TYR A 147 4.41 -9.12 -24.15
C TYR A 147 4.10 -8.32 -22.89
N ASN A 148 2.85 -7.88 -22.77
CA ASN A 148 2.43 -7.12 -21.63
C ASN A 148 2.39 -7.99 -20.37
N GLN A 149 2.98 -7.50 -19.31
CA GLN A 149 2.83 -7.97 -17.95
C GLN A 149 1.81 -7.05 -17.28
N ASP A 150 0.75 -7.62 -16.73
CA ASP A 150 -0.27 -6.90 -15.99
C ASP A 150 -0.15 -7.27 -14.51
N GLY A 151 -0.23 -6.28 -13.63
CA GLY A 151 -0.15 -6.45 -12.19
C GLY A 151 -1.17 -5.59 -11.46
N GLU A 152 -1.34 -5.89 -10.19
CA GLU A 152 -2.22 -5.17 -9.28
C GLU A 152 -1.49 -4.92 -7.96
N ALA A 153 -1.66 -3.73 -7.40
CA ALA A 153 -1.17 -3.38 -6.07
C ALA A 153 -2.33 -2.85 -5.23
N ASP A 154 -2.54 -3.45 -4.06
CA ASP A 154 -3.49 -2.98 -3.05
C ASP A 154 -2.95 -1.66 -2.45
N LEU A 155 -3.79 -0.63 -2.42
CA LEU A 155 -3.44 0.70 -1.91
C LEU A 155 -3.82 0.90 -0.44
N THR A 156 -4.27 -0.15 0.26
CA THR A 156 -4.56 -0.07 1.69
C THR A 156 -3.29 0.33 2.46
N GLY A 157 -3.41 1.37 3.27
CA GLY A 157 -2.29 1.94 4.03
C GLY A 157 -1.31 2.81 3.22
N PHE A 158 -1.50 2.95 1.89
CA PHE A 158 -0.61 3.77 1.06
C PHE A 158 -0.55 5.23 1.54
N ALA A 159 -1.70 5.87 1.77
CA ALA A 159 -1.76 7.28 2.16
C ALA A 159 -1.05 7.56 3.48
N GLU A 160 -1.22 6.68 4.47
CA GLU A 160 -0.55 6.77 5.76
C GLU A 160 0.96 6.59 5.62
N SER A 161 1.38 5.55 4.89
CA SER A 161 2.80 5.27 4.63
C SER A 161 3.48 6.38 3.82
N PHE A 162 2.74 7.00 2.90
CA PHE A 162 3.25 8.16 2.15
C PHE A 162 3.48 9.38 3.07
N ASN A 163 2.56 9.68 3.99
CA ASN A 163 2.75 10.75 4.97
C ASN A 163 3.97 10.47 5.86
N LYS A 164 4.09 9.23 6.33
CA LYS A 164 5.26 8.79 7.12
C LYS A 164 6.58 8.92 6.33
N MET A 165 6.56 8.63 5.03
CA MET A 165 7.71 8.86 4.15
C MET A 165 8.08 10.34 4.07
N LEU A 166 7.10 11.25 4.03
CA LEU A 166 7.36 12.69 4.02
C LEU A 166 7.95 13.19 5.34
N GLU A 167 7.46 12.71 6.48
CA GLU A 167 8.01 12.99 7.81
C GLU A 167 9.48 12.56 7.89
N GLN A 168 9.78 11.31 7.55
CA GLN A 168 11.15 10.79 7.54
C GLN A 168 12.08 11.56 6.57
N TYR A 169 11.54 11.99 5.41
CA TYR A 169 12.31 12.81 4.47
C TYR A 169 12.68 14.18 5.07
N GLY A 170 11.78 14.76 5.87
CA GLY A 170 12.02 16.03 6.58
C GLY A 170 13.12 15.93 7.65
N GLU A 171 13.30 14.76 8.23
CA GLU A 171 14.29 14.48 9.29
C GLU A 171 15.72 14.22 8.74
N LEU A 172 15.89 13.94 7.45
CA LEU A 172 17.19 13.74 6.80
C LEU A 172 17.97 15.07 6.63
#